data_17b04e6fd058020ee5ee8d4cfc767d69
#
_entry.id   17b04e6fd058020ee5ee8d4cfc767d69
#
_cell.length_a   1.000
_cell.length_b   1.000
_cell.length_c   1.000
_cell.angle_alpha   90.00
_cell.angle_beta   90.00
_cell.angle_gamma   90.00
#
_symmetry.space_group_name_H-M   'P 1'
#
loop_
_entity.id
_entity.type
_entity.pdbx_description
1 polymer ?
#
loop_
_entity_poly.entity_id
_entity_poly.type
_entity_poly.pdbx_seq_one_letter_code
_entity_poly.pdbx_strand_id
1 'polypeptide(L)'
;MNFGNPPLFPRSAELVCVNGSHEEIDFNRAADVTLLCDPGAFFDALVSLGDAARAGRDGDWFDLNRRRRVEWVAKMHADVDAEAATPEFGGRIHPLHLALDVQDAMQDDDWLVIDGGNTHFWSEIAVNMAGSGGRKLGGFLHPGTFSLLWVGLSFALSAKNLNPDRNVV
;
A
#
# COMPACT_ATOMS: atom_id res chain seq x y z
N MET A 1 2.35 -11.40 -7.67
CA MET A 1 1.23 -12.35 -7.65
C MET A 1 0.07 -11.71 -8.40
N ASN A 2 -0.45 -12.35 -9.43
CA ASN A 2 -1.51 -11.78 -10.25
C ASN A 2 -2.86 -12.35 -9.80
N PHE A 3 -3.58 -11.66 -8.93
CA PHE A 3 -4.90 -12.07 -8.47
C PHE A 3 -5.93 -11.65 -9.52
N GLY A 4 -6.31 -12.59 -10.36
CA GLY A 4 -7.46 -12.46 -11.24
C GLY A 4 -7.19 -11.95 -12.66
N ASN A 5 -8.23 -12.03 -13.47
CA ASN A 5 -8.33 -11.49 -14.82
C ASN A 5 -9.27 -10.27 -14.82
N PRO A 6 -8.96 -9.19 -15.50
CA PRO A 6 -7.83 -8.94 -16.39
C PRO A 6 -6.51 -8.67 -15.66
N PRO A 7 -5.35 -8.72 -16.33
CA PRO A 7 -4.06 -8.37 -15.72
C PRO A 7 -4.08 -6.92 -15.22
N LEU A 8 -3.44 -6.67 -14.07
CA LEU A 8 -3.35 -5.34 -13.45
C LEU A 8 -2.74 -4.29 -14.39
N PHE A 9 -1.86 -4.72 -15.28
CA PHE A 9 -1.21 -3.86 -16.26
C PHE A 9 -1.64 -4.26 -17.66
N PRO A 10 -1.92 -3.30 -18.56
CA PRO A 10 -2.25 -3.60 -19.94
C PRO A 10 -1.07 -4.32 -20.62
N ARG A 11 -1.38 -5.25 -21.54
CA ARG A 11 -0.34 -6.00 -22.28
C ARG A 11 0.49 -5.09 -23.19
N SER A 12 -0.04 -3.94 -23.56
CA SER A 12 0.64 -2.92 -24.35
C SER A 12 1.59 -2.04 -23.55
N ALA A 13 1.62 -2.15 -22.22
CA ALA A 13 2.57 -1.42 -21.40
C ALA A 13 3.98 -2.02 -21.58
N GLU A 14 4.96 -1.18 -21.87
CA GLU A 14 6.36 -1.54 -21.81
C GLU A 14 6.76 -1.83 -20.36
N LEU A 15 7.43 -2.94 -20.14
CA LEU A 15 7.87 -3.41 -18.84
C LEU A 15 9.39 -3.32 -18.74
N VAL A 16 9.84 -2.53 -17.77
CA VAL A 16 11.25 -2.52 -17.36
C VAL A 16 11.37 -3.32 -16.08
N CYS A 17 12.15 -4.38 -16.06
CA CYS A 17 12.42 -5.19 -14.88
C CYS A 17 13.83 -4.93 -14.37
N VAL A 18 13.93 -4.52 -13.11
CA VAL A 18 15.19 -4.36 -12.39
C VAL A 18 15.22 -5.37 -11.25
N ASN A 19 16.17 -6.28 -11.27
CA ASN A 19 16.29 -7.32 -10.24
C ASN A 19 17.75 -7.70 -10.03
N GLY A 20 18.12 -8.04 -8.81
CA GLY A 20 19.43 -8.58 -8.45
C GLY A 20 19.59 -10.07 -8.76
N SER A 21 18.50 -10.78 -9.07
CA SER A 21 18.48 -12.21 -9.37
C SER A 21 18.17 -12.46 -10.83
N HIS A 22 19.06 -13.16 -11.51
CA HIS A 22 18.84 -13.60 -12.89
C HIS A 22 17.65 -14.56 -13.01
N GLU A 23 17.41 -15.38 -11.98
CA GLU A 23 16.35 -16.40 -11.99
C GLU A 23 14.95 -15.79 -11.84
N GLU A 24 14.85 -14.60 -11.23
CA GLU A 24 13.58 -13.96 -10.95
C GLU A 24 13.18 -12.89 -11.98
N ILE A 25 14.12 -12.45 -12.80
CA ILE A 25 13.94 -11.25 -13.64
C ILE A 25 12.77 -11.37 -14.61
N ASP A 26 12.49 -12.57 -15.13
CA ASP A 26 11.39 -12.83 -16.06
C ASP A 26 10.33 -13.79 -15.50
N PHE A 27 10.32 -14.01 -14.17
CA PHE A 27 9.52 -15.05 -13.54
C PHE A 27 8.01 -14.91 -13.79
N ASN A 28 7.48 -13.69 -13.74
CA ASN A 28 6.04 -13.45 -13.88
C ASN A 28 5.63 -13.02 -15.30
N ARG A 29 6.48 -12.31 -15.98
CA ARG A 29 6.27 -11.79 -17.33
C ARG A 29 7.63 -11.42 -17.92
N ALA A 30 7.88 -11.82 -19.17
CA ALA A 30 9.03 -11.32 -19.88
C ALA A 30 8.99 -9.79 -19.99
N ALA A 31 10.08 -9.15 -19.61
CA ALA A 31 10.21 -7.70 -19.68
C ALA A 31 10.71 -7.26 -21.07
N ASP A 32 10.32 -6.05 -21.47
CA ASP A 32 10.82 -5.43 -22.70
C ASP A 32 12.26 -4.94 -22.53
N VAL A 33 12.61 -4.52 -21.28
CA VAL A 33 13.97 -4.15 -20.88
C VAL A 33 14.29 -4.83 -19.55
N THR A 34 15.41 -5.55 -19.49
CA THR A 34 15.90 -6.20 -18.27
C THR A 34 17.20 -5.58 -17.80
N LEU A 35 17.27 -5.24 -16.52
CA LEU A 35 18.46 -4.73 -15.86
C LEU A 35 18.79 -5.62 -14.66
N LEU A 36 19.85 -6.39 -14.79
CA LEU A 36 20.36 -7.26 -13.74
C LEU A 36 21.33 -6.44 -12.86
N CYS A 37 20.80 -5.83 -11.82
CA CYS A 37 21.59 -5.04 -10.90
C CYS A 37 20.86 -4.88 -9.55
N ASP A 38 21.57 -4.40 -8.55
CA ASP A 38 20.95 -3.96 -7.31
C ASP A 38 19.97 -2.80 -7.55
N PRO A 39 18.72 -2.88 -7.06
CA PRO A 39 17.74 -1.80 -7.24
C PRO A 39 18.17 -0.45 -6.69
N GLY A 40 18.94 -0.42 -5.58
CA GLY A 40 19.50 0.81 -5.02
C GLY A 40 20.46 1.47 -5.98
N ALA A 41 21.41 0.69 -6.54
CA ALA A 41 22.35 1.18 -7.55
C ALA A 41 21.64 1.69 -8.82
N PHE A 42 20.55 1.05 -9.22
CA PHE A 42 19.71 1.54 -10.32
C PHE A 42 19.10 2.92 -10.00
N PHE A 43 18.52 3.09 -8.81
CA PHE A 43 17.95 4.37 -8.41
C PHE A 43 19.00 5.46 -8.26
N ASP A 44 20.18 5.16 -7.73
CA ASP A 44 21.29 6.10 -7.66
C ASP A 44 21.72 6.58 -9.05
N ALA A 45 21.85 5.65 -9.99
CA ALA A 45 22.13 5.99 -11.38
C ALA A 45 21.01 6.85 -12.01
N LEU A 46 19.75 6.49 -11.76
CA LEU A 46 18.61 7.25 -12.27
C LEU A 46 18.58 8.68 -11.70
N VAL A 47 18.84 8.85 -10.42
CA VAL A 47 18.93 10.16 -9.76
C VAL A 47 20.09 10.98 -10.33
N SER A 48 21.22 10.35 -10.64
CA SER A 48 22.39 11.03 -11.23
C SER A 48 22.14 11.61 -12.62
N LEU A 49 21.13 11.09 -13.34
CA LEU A 49 20.71 11.67 -14.63
C LEU A 49 20.01 13.02 -14.48
N GLY A 50 19.59 13.42 -13.27
CA GLY A 50 19.02 14.72 -12.98
C GLY A 50 17.85 15.08 -13.88
N ASP A 51 17.96 16.25 -14.57
CA ASP A 51 16.90 16.75 -15.45
C ASP A 51 16.68 15.88 -16.69
N ALA A 52 17.68 15.12 -17.14
CA ALA A 52 17.52 14.19 -18.25
C ALA A 52 16.50 13.08 -17.93
N ALA A 53 16.47 12.60 -16.68
CA ALA A 53 15.46 11.62 -16.24
C ALA A 53 14.06 12.23 -16.09
N ARG A 54 13.96 13.56 -16.05
CA ARG A 54 12.69 14.30 -15.99
C ARG A 54 12.17 14.70 -17.36
N ALA A 55 12.98 14.57 -18.39
CA ALA A 55 12.57 14.87 -19.77
C ALA A 55 11.43 13.90 -20.16
N GLY A 56 10.32 14.46 -20.62
CA GLY A 56 9.13 13.67 -20.98
C GLY A 56 8.16 13.42 -19.83
N ARG A 57 8.35 14.01 -18.66
CA ARG A 57 7.35 13.98 -17.59
C ARG A 57 6.07 14.66 -18.09
N ASP A 58 5.05 13.85 -18.24
CA ASP A 58 3.71 14.32 -18.53
C ASP A 58 3.09 14.89 -17.24
N GLY A 59 3.04 16.21 -17.13
CA GLY A 59 2.42 16.88 -15.98
C GLY A 59 0.97 16.48 -15.80
N ASP A 60 0.27 16.21 -16.90
CA ASP A 60 -1.14 15.80 -16.89
C ASP A 60 -1.34 14.44 -16.21
N TRP A 61 -0.33 13.55 -16.24
CA TRP A 61 -0.40 12.24 -15.57
C TRP A 61 -0.51 12.38 -14.05
N PHE A 62 0.26 13.28 -13.44
CA PHE A 62 0.18 13.52 -12.00
C PHE A 62 -1.17 14.11 -11.59
N ASP A 63 -1.65 15.08 -12.34
CA ASP A 63 -2.94 15.70 -12.07
C ASP A 63 -4.10 14.75 -12.32
N LEU A 64 -4.01 13.91 -13.34
CA LEU A 64 -4.97 12.83 -13.59
C LEU A 64 -5.01 11.85 -12.41
N ASN A 65 -3.85 11.38 -11.94
CA ASN A 65 -3.81 10.44 -10.83
C ASN A 65 -4.28 11.06 -9.52
N ARG A 66 -3.98 12.35 -9.28
CA ARG A 66 -4.51 13.09 -8.13
C ARG A 66 -6.03 13.15 -8.16
N ARG A 67 -6.63 13.51 -9.29
CA ARG A 67 -8.10 13.53 -9.46
C ARG A 67 -8.70 12.14 -9.25
N ARG A 68 -8.16 11.12 -9.90
CA ARG A 68 -8.61 9.73 -9.76
C ARG A 68 -8.53 9.22 -8.32
N ARG A 69 -7.50 9.64 -7.59
CA ARG A 69 -7.38 9.30 -6.17
C ARG A 69 -8.53 9.91 -5.37
N VAL A 70 -8.83 11.21 -5.57
CA VAL A 70 -9.95 11.88 -4.87
C VAL A 70 -11.28 11.19 -5.19
N GLU A 71 -11.53 10.90 -6.46
CA GLU A 71 -12.71 10.17 -6.91
C GLU A 71 -12.79 8.78 -6.29
N TRP A 72 -11.68 8.06 -6.25
CA TRP A 72 -11.61 6.73 -5.64
C TRP A 72 -11.92 6.75 -4.15
N VAL A 73 -11.35 7.69 -3.39
CA VAL A 73 -11.62 7.84 -1.95
C VAL A 73 -13.09 8.16 -1.71
N ALA A 74 -13.66 9.10 -2.45
CA ALA A 74 -15.08 9.45 -2.35
C ALA A 74 -15.98 8.26 -2.68
N LYS A 75 -15.65 7.51 -3.73
CA LYS A 75 -16.37 6.30 -4.10
C LYS A 75 -16.29 5.22 -3.03
N MET A 76 -15.10 4.98 -2.45
CA MET A 76 -14.93 3.99 -1.37
C MET A 76 -15.81 4.31 -0.16
N HIS A 77 -15.88 5.57 0.27
CA HIS A 77 -16.78 5.98 1.35
C HIS A 77 -18.23 5.69 0.98
N ALA A 78 -18.67 6.13 -0.19
CA ALA A 78 -20.05 5.95 -0.62
C ALA A 78 -20.47 4.47 -0.75
N ASP A 79 -19.59 3.61 -1.31
CA ASP A 79 -19.85 2.18 -1.46
C ASP A 79 -19.97 1.49 -0.09
N VAL A 80 -19.06 1.82 0.83
CA VAL A 80 -19.01 1.24 2.18
C VAL A 80 -20.20 1.71 3.04
N ASP A 81 -20.57 2.98 2.95
CA ASP A 81 -21.73 3.53 3.64
C ASP A 81 -23.04 2.86 3.13
N ALA A 82 -23.12 2.65 1.82
CA ALA A 82 -24.26 1.95 1.22
C ALA A 82 -24.33 0.49 1.66
N GLU A 83 -23.22 -0.22 1.71
CA GLU A 83 -23.15 -1.60 2.19
C GLU A 83 -23.51 -1.70 3.68
N ALA A 84 -22.94 -0.84 4.52
CA ALA A 84 -23.20 -0.81 5.96
C ALA A 84 -24.67 -0.50 6.28
N ALA A 85 -25.38 0.21 5.42
CA ALA A 85 -26.79 0.54 5.57
C ALA A 85 -27.74 -0.61 5.17
N THR A 86 -27.23 -1.69 4.59
CA THR A 86 -28.09 -2.82 4.16
C THR A 86 -28.59 -3.64 5.36
N PRO A 87 -29.81 -4.24 5.26
CA PRO A 87 -30.33 -5.13 6.31
C PRO A 87 -29.44 -6.34 6.55
N GLU A 88 -28.77 -6.83 5.52
CA GLU A 88 -27.84 -7.98 5.58
C GLU A 88 -26.63 -7.67 6.45
N PHE A 89 -26.18 -6.41 6.50
CA PHE A 89 -25.11 -5.99 7.37
C PHE A 89 -25.51 -5.98 8.85
N GLY A 90 -26.82 -5.82 9.13
CA GLY A 90 -27.40 -6.01 10.46
C GLY A 90 -26.92 -5.02 11.52
N GLY A 91 -26.59 -3.79 11.15
CA GLY A 91 -26.13 -2.73 12.07
C GLY A 91 -24.74 -2.97 12.65
N ARG A 92 -23.95 -3.89 12.11
CA ARG A 92 -22.54 -4.11 12.49
C ARG A 92 -21.67 -2.96 11.98
N ILE A 93 -20.54 -2.75 12.65
CA ILE A 93 -19.52 -1.81 12.18
C ILE A 93 -18.85 -2.39 10.94
N HIS A 94 -18.82 -1.62 9.86
CA HIS A 94 -18.07 -2.02 8.66
C HIS A 94 -16.56 -1.98 8.94
N PRO A 95 -15.78 -3.00 8.53
CA PRO A 95 -14.34 -3.07 8.84
C PRO A 95 -13.53 -1.84 8.38
N LEU A 96 -13.90 -1.23 7.24
CA LEU A 96 -13.24 0.00 6.82
C LEU A 96 -13.52 1.18 7.75
N HIS A 97 -14.77 1.33 8.25
CA HIS A 97 -15.08 2.37 9.24
C HIS A 97 -14.24 2.18 10.49
N LEU A 98 -14.17 0.95 11.01
CA LEU A 98 -13.31 0.66 12.17
C LEU A 98 -11.84 1.01 11.90
N ALA A 99 -11.32 0.65 10.73
CA ALA A 99 -9.93 0.93 10.38
C ALA A 99 -9.64 2.43 10.25
N LEU A 100 -10.59 3.21 9.73
CA LEU A 100 -10.50 4.67 9.66
C LEU A 100 -10.58 5.30 11.05
N ASP A 101 -11.53 4.87 11.90
CA ASP A 101 -11.67 5.35 13.28
C ASP A 101 -10.42 5.08 14.11
N VAL A 102 -9.80 3.90 13.95
CA VAL A 102 -8.52 3.58 14.59
C VAL A 102 -7.43 4.56 14.17
N GLN A 103 -7.32 4.84 12.85
CA GLN A 103 -6.33 5.80 12.37
C GLN A 103 -6.60 7.22 12.87
N ASP A 104 -7.86 7.62 12.95
CA ASP A 104 -8.24 8.94 13.47
C ASP A 104 -7.92 9.10 14.97
N ALA A 105 -7.97 8.01 15.72
CA ALA A 105 -7.59 7.98 17.14
C ALA A 105 -6.08 7.98 17.38
N MET A 106 -5.26 7.59 16.39
CA MET A 106 -3.80 7.55 16.50
C MET A 106 -3.20 8.95 16.49
N GLN A 107 -1.97 9.07 16.99
CA GLN A 107 -1.15 10.27 16.92
C GLN A 107 0.02 10.09 15.95
N ASP A 108 0.68 11.19 15.60
CA ASP A 108 1.93 11.11 14.84
C ASP A 108 2.98 10.32 15.62
N ASP A 109 3.78 9.55 14.90
CA ASP A 109 4.79 8.64 15.43
C ASP A 109 4.25 7.40 16.19
N ASP A 110 2.94 7.19 16.27
CA ASP A 110 2.38 5.91 16.73
C ASP A 110 2.69 4.78 15.76
N TRP A 111 2.80 3.57 16.28
CA TRP A 111 3.01 2.37 15.49
C TRP A 111 1.68 1.66 15.22
N LEU A 112 1.38 1.40 13.96
CA LEU A 112 0.24 0.60 13.56
C LEU A 112 0.69 -0.84 13.31
N VAL A 113 0.08 -1.78 14.02
CA VAL A 113 0.33 -3.21 13.87
C VAL A 113 -0.96 -3.89 13.45
N ILE A 114 -0.92 -4.62 12.38
CA ILE A 114 -2.09 -5.29 11.81
C ILE A 114 -1.85 -6.79 11.78
N ASP A 115 -2.85 -7.55 12.18
CA ASP A 115 -2.87 -9.00 12.01
C ASP A 115 -3.23 -9.39 10.57
N GLY A 116 -3.13 -10.67 10.23
CA GLY A 116 -3.48 -11.18 8.91
C GLY A 116 -4.98 -11.22 8.62
N GLY A 117 -5.31 -11.73 7.43
CA GLY A 117 -6.69 -11.90 6.98
C GLY A 117 -7.35 -10.60 6.49
N ASN A 118 -8.68 -10.53 6.58
CA ASN A 118 -9.45 -9.40 6.07
C ASN A 118 -9.15 -8.08 6.82
N THR A 119 -8.76 -8.15 8.09
CA THR A 119 -8.35 -6.99 8.87
C THR A 119 -7.17 -6.28 8.21
N HIS A 120 -6.18 -7.04 7.76
CA HIS A 120 -5.04 -6.52 7.01
C HIS A 120 -5.50 -5.74 5.77
N PHE A 121 -6.39 -6.34 4.99
CA PHE A 121 -6.88 -5.76 3.74
C PHE A 121 -7.56 -4.39 3.95
N TRP A 122 -8.48 -4.32 4.91
CA TRP A 122 -9.20 -3.08 5.21
C TRP A 122 -8.32 -2.01 5.83
N SER A 123 -7.35 -2.41 6.66
CA SER A 123 -6.40 -1.47 7.25
C SER A 123 -5.45 -0.89 6.21
N GLU A 124 -4.98 -1.69 5.25
CA GLU A 124 -4.18 -1.16 4.11
C GLU A 124 -4.99 -0.20 3.24
N ILE A 125 -6.27 -0.50 2.98
CA ILE A 125 -7.15 0.43 2.26
C ILE A 125 -7.26 1.75 3.03
N ALA A 126 -7.50 1.71 4.34
CA ALA A 126 -7.61 2.90 5.16
C ALA A 126 -6.32 3.74 5.16
N VAL A 127 -5.14 3.10 5.32
CA VAL A 127 -3.83 3.78 5.20
C VAL A 127 -3.67 4.44 3.83
N ASN A 128 -4.05 3.74 2.77
CA ASN A 128 -3.98 4.27 1.42
C ASN A 128 -4.98 5.42 1.18
N MET A 129 -6.17 5.39 1.81
CA MET A 129 -7.14 6.49 1.72
C MET A 129 -6.64 7.75 2.42
N ALA A 130 -5.98 7.64 3.56
CA ALA A 130 -5.36 8.76 4.25
C ALA A 130 -4.26 9.45 3.41
N GLY A 131 -3.43 8.66 2.72
CA GLY A 131 -2.38 9.15 1.82
C GLY A 131 -1.38 10.08 2.48
N SER A 132 -0.82 11.01 1.70
CA SER A 132 0.18 11.97 2.17
C SER A 132 -0.36 13.03 3.14
N GLY A 133 -1.68 13.14 3.26
CA GLY A 133 -2.35 14.00 4.26
C GLY A 133 -2.67 13.26 5.56
N GLY A 134 -2.42 11.95 5.61
CA GLY A 134 -2.60 11.14 6.80
C GLY A 134 -1.52 11.37 7.86
N ARG A 135 -1.69 10.71 9.00
CA ARG A 135 -0.72 10.77 10.09
C ARG A 135 0.61 10.16 9.68
N LYS A 136 1.67 10.72 10.19
CA LYS A 136 3.01 10.17 10.04
C LYS A 136 3.18 9.03 11.05
N LEU A 137 3.04 7.79 10.57
CA LEU A 137 3.27 6.62 11.41
C LEU A 137 4.76 6.51 11.80
N GLY A 138 5.01 6.15 13.04
CA GLY A 138 6.33 5.79 13.53
C GLY A 138 6.79 4.44 12.99
N GLY A 139 5.85 3.55 12.75
CA GLY A 139 6.05 2.25 12.12
C GLY A 139 4.74 1.62 11.66
N PHE A 140 4.87 0.72 10.69
CA PHE A 140 3.76 -0.05 10.14
C PHE A 140 4.18 -1.50 10.00
N LEU A 141 3.57 -2.39 10.79
CA LEU A 141 3.89 -3.81 10.81
C LEU A 141 2.68 -4.64 10.42
N HIS A 142 2.88 -5.54 9.48
CA HIS A 142 1.86 -6.47 9.01
C HIS A 142 2.53 -7.75 8.46
N PRO A 143 1.79 -8.87 8.33
CA PRO A 143 2.35 -10.15 7.88
C PRO A 143 2.73 -10.23 6.41
N GLY A 144 2.49 -9.16 5.64
CA GLY A 144 2.79 -9.12 4.21
C GLY A 144 2.09 -10.22 3.41
N THR A 145 2.78 -10.73 2.41
CA THR A 145 2.27 -11.78 1.51
C THR A 145 2.01 -13.12 2.20
N PHE A 146 2.57 -13.37 3.37
CA PHE A 146 2.30 -14.58 4.15
C PHE A 146 0.90 -14.59 4.76
N SER A 147 0.32 -13.41 4.98
CA SER A 147 -1.05 -13.23 5.49
C SER A 147 -1.40 -14.12 6.69
N LEU A 148 -0.41 -14.38 7.56
CA LEU A 148 -0.56 -15.22 8.73
C LEU A 148 -1.42 -14.52 9.78
N LEU A 149 -2.35 -15.28 10.38
CA LEU A 149 -3.10 -14.85 11.57
C LEU A 149 -2.24 -15.03 12.83
N TRP A 150 -2.58 -14.27 13.90
CA TRP A 150 -1.93 -14.32 15.22
C TRP A 150 -0.54 -13.70 15.29
N VAL A 151 -0.03 -13.12 14.21
CA VAL A 151 1.27 -12.41 14.22
C VAL A 151 1.15 -11.03 14.85
N GLY A 152 -0.02 -10.41 14.80
CA GLY A 152 -0.25 -9.05 15.28
C GLY A 152 0.18 -8.85 16.73
N LEU A 153 -0.22 -9.75 17.64
CA LEU A 153 0.18 -9.67 19.04
C LEU A 153 1.69 -9.74 19.23
N SER A 154 2.35 -10.67 18.55
CA SER A 154 3.83 -10.82 18.62
C SER A 154 4.55 -9.60 18.08
N PHE A 155 4.06 -9.05 16.98
CA PHE A 155 4.60 -7.83 16.38
C PHE A 155 4.39 -6.62 17.27
N ALA A 156 3.19 -6.48 17.88
CA ALA A 156 2.89 -5.39 18.80
C ALA A 156 3.79 -5.43 20.04
N LEU A 157 3.98 -6.60 20.65
CA LEU A 157 4.89 -6.77 21.78
C LEU A 157 6.34 -6.44 21.42
N SER A 158 6.78 -6.88 20.24
CA SER A 158 8.13 -6.59 19.76
C SER A 158 8.32 -5.11 19.48
N ALA A 159 7.36 -4.48 18.81
CA ALA A 159 7.37 -3.05 18.54
C ALA A 159 7.41 -2.23 19.84
N LYS A 160 6.58 -2.60 20.83
CA LYS A 160 6.54 -1.92 22.13
C LYS A 160 7.83 -2.10 22.93
N ASN A 161 8.43 -3.28 22.91
CA ASN A 161 9.71 -3.53 23.58
C ASN A 161 10.86 -2.73 22.99
N LEU A 162 10.88 -2.59 21.65
CA LEU A 162 11.92 -1.82 20.95
C LEU A 162 11.67 -0.31 21.02
N ASN A 163 10.44 0.12 21.21
CA ASN A 163 10.03 1.52 21.24
C ASN A 163 9.13 1.79 22.46
N PRO A 164 9.69 1.71 23.71
CA PRO A 164 8.88 1.76 24.92
C PRO A 164 8.12 3.08 25.10
N ASP A 165 8.62 4.17 24.53
CA ASP A 165 8.02 5.51 24.64
C ASP A 165 6.98 5.80 23.54
N ARG A 166 6.75 4.86 22.61
CA ARG A 166 5.78 5.00 21.52
C ARG A 166 4.51 4.22 21.82
N ASN A 167 3.38 4.74 21.35
CA ASN A 167 2.17 3.93 21.34
C ASN A 167 2.24 2.89 20.23
N VAL A 168 1.64 1.74 20.50
CA VAL A 168 1.48 0.65 19.53
C VAL A 168 0.00 0.29 19.52
N VAL A 169 -0.63 0.43 18.37
CA VAL A 169 -2.04 0.23 18.12
C VAL A 169 -2.24 -0.97 17.19
#